data_2ec12dad4c72f31dfd53d875cb4fcf22
#
_entry.id   2ec12dad4c72f31dfd53d875cb4fcf22
#
_cell.length_a   1.000
_cell.length_b   1.000
_cell.length_c   1.000
_cell.angle_alpha   90.00
_cell.angle_beta   90.00
_cell.angle_gamma   90.00
#
_symmetry.space_group_name_H-M   'P 1'
#
loop_
_entity.id
_entity.type
_entity.pdbx_description
1 polymer ?
#
loop_
_entity_poly.entity_id
_entity_poly.type
_entity_poly.pdbx_seq_one_letter_code
_entity_poly.pdbx_strand_id
1 'polypeptide(L)'
;MRKPRQIDPEKKETGPYFVTYLPIFLDFLTVEKGLAKNSLSAYATDLRHFGHYLADQKLELDGVERINNVRYFQSLRSAGISSRSVARALAAIRGMFRFLVAERHLKHDPTENLENPKLWTTLPKSMQPFEVEALLKAPELDTPEGLRDRAMLELLYATGLRVSELINVKIDDLVMDAGFLRTIGKGSKERIVPFGDTARDAINDYLDRGRRDYDKYGDVHLFLTRRGRPMSRQSFWMKIVKYARTAGITSHISPHVLRHSFATHLLENGADLRSVQMMLGHSDISTTQIYTHVSRARLQKMYETFHPRA
;
A
#
# COMPACT_ATOMS: atom_id res chain seq x y z
N MET A 1 19.72 -23.11 0.49
CA MET A 1 18.77 -22.25 1.21
C MET A 1 17.39 -22.87 1.12
N ARG A 2 16.86 -23.41 2.23
CA ARG A 2 15.51 -24.01 2.27
C ARG A 2 14.46 -22.89 2.28
N LYS A 3 13.52 -22.93 1.33
CA LYS A 3 12.34 -22.04 1.33
C LYS A 3 11.57 -22.22 2.64
N PRO A 4 11.09 -21.14 3.31
CA PRO A 4 10.21 -21.28 4.47
C PRO A 4 8.94 -22.02 4.03
N ARG A 5 8.55 -23.05 4.81
CA ARG A 5 7.29 -23.76 4.61
C ARG A 5 6.15 -22.74 4.75
N GLN A 6 5.38 -22.56 3.69
CA GLN A 6 4.07 -21.93 3.77
C GLN A 6 3.19 -22.82 4.67
N ILE A 7 2.83 -22.31 5.83
CA ILE A 7 1.87 -22.94 6.73
C ILE A 7 0.49 -22.59 6.13
N ASP A 8 -0.21 -23.61 5.65
CA ASP A 8 -1.59 -23.52 5.17
C ASP A 8 -2.50 -23.15 6.35
N PRO A 9 -3.13 -21.96 6.37
CA PRO A 9 -3.85 -21.47 7.55
C PRO A 9 -5.22 -22.16 7.78
N GLU A 10 -5.67 -23.04 6.89
CA GLU A 10 -7.02 -23.60 6.95
C GLU A 10 -7.13 -24.97 7.68
N LYS A 11 -6.04 -25.53 8.19
CA LYS A 11 -6.01 -26.93 8.68
C LYS A 11 -5.78 -27.16 10.17
N LYS A 12 -5.74 -26.14 11.02
CA LYS A 12 -5.65 -26.35 12.47
C LYS A 12 -6.83 -25.71 13.20
N GLU A 13 -7.53 -26.52 13.97
CA GLU A 13 -8.57 -26.05 14.88
C GLU A 13 -7.98 -25.08 15.89
N THR A 14 -8.46 -23.85 15.90
CA THR A 14 -8.22 -22.88 16.98
C THR A 14 -9.15 -23.24 18.14
N GLY A 15 -8.69 -23.04 19.39
CA GLY A 15 -9.50 -23.35 20.57
C GLY A 15 -10.89 -22.67 20.54
N PRO A 16 -11.91 -23.31 21.13
CA PRO A 16 -13.31 -22.88 21.03
C PRO A 16 -13.54 -21.43 21.48
N TYR A 17 -12.84 -20.93 22.48
CA TYR A 17 -12.92 -19.55 22.93
C TYR A 17 -12.43 -18.57 21.88
N PHE A 18 -11.34 -18.90 21.20
CA PHE A 18 -10.78 -18.04 20.16
C PHE A 18 -11.70 -17.94 18.94
N VAL A 19 -12.31 -19.05 18.55
CA VAL A 19 -13.29 -19.10 17.45
C VAL A 19 -14.49 -18.22 17.75
N THR A 20 -14.96 -18.21 19.00
CA THR A 20 -16.11 -17.42 19.44
C THR A 20 -15.82 -15.91 19.44
N TYR A 21 -14.70 -15.49 20.00
CA TYR A 21 -14.44 -14.06 20.26
C TYR A 21 -13.77 -13.33 19.11
N LEU A 22 -13.09 -14.01 18.21
CA LEU A 22 -12.45 -13.35 17.06
C LEU A 22 -13.45 -12.60 16.15
N PRO A 23 -14.57 -13.19 15.72
CA PRO A 23 -15.57 -12.47 14.95
C PRO A 23 -16.13 -11.26 15.69
N ILE A 24 -16.50 -11.41 16.96
CA ILE A 24 -17.06 -10.34 17.79
C ILE A 24 -16.09 -9.17 17.92
N PHE A 25 -14.81 -9.46 18.14
CA PHE A 25 -13.79 -8.42 18.20
C PHE A 25 -13.58 -7.72 16.86
N LEU A 26 -13.61 -8.44 15.73
CA LEU A 26 -13.49 -7.84 14.39
C LEU A 26 -14.70 -6.95 14.08
N ASP A 27 -15.90 -7.35 14.49
CA ASP A 27 -17.10 -6.52 14.36
C ASP A 27 -17.00 -5.25 15.22
N PHE A 28 -16.55 -5.35 16.48
CA PHE A 28 -16.24 -4.20 17.32
C PHE A 28 -15.25 -3.24 16.64
N LEU A 29 -14.16 -3.77 16.07
CA LEU A 29 -13.18 -2.92 15.36
C LEU A 29 -13.77 -2.24 14.13
N THR A 30 -14.74 -2.89 13.49
CA THR A 30 -15.42 -2.35 12.31
C THR A 30 -16.38 -1.23 12.69
N VAL A 31 -17.26 -1.48 13.65
CA VAL A 31 -18.39 -0.61 14.01
C VAL A 31 -17.92 0.53 14.93
N GLU A 32 -17.22 0.20 16.01
CA GLU A 32 -16.85 1.18 17.03
C GLU A 32 -15.55 1.92 16.74
N LYS A 33 -14.58 1.26 16.09
CA LYS A 33 -13.28 1.87 15.80
C LYS A 33 -13.12 2.32 14.35
N GLY A 34 -14.06 2.00 13.46
CA GLY A 34 -14.03 2.41 12.06
C GLY A 34 -12.78 1.96 11.30
N LEU A 35 -12.21 0.80 11.66
CA LEU A 35 -10.97 0.33 11.03
C LEU A 35 -11.19 0.02 9.55
N ALA A 36 -10.23 0.44 8.72
CA ALA A 36 -10.26 0.14 7.29
C ALA A 36 -10.14 -1.37 7.02
N LYS A 37 -10.83 -1.86 5.98
CA LYS A 37 -10.91 -3.27 5.59
C LYS A 37 -9.55 -3.99 5.53
N ASN A 38 -8.51 -3.32 5.03
CA ASN A 38 -7.15 -3.89 4.98
C ASN A 38 -6.53 -4.05 6.37
N SER A 39 -6.79 -3.14 7.30
CA SER A 39 -6.33 -3.24 8.69
C SER A 39 -7.02 -4.38 9.43
N LEU A 40 -8.33 -4.52 9.22
CA LEU A 40 -9.12 -5.64 9.75
C LEU A 40 -8.60 -6.99 9.25
N SER A 41 -8.35 -7.11 7.94
CA SER A 41 -7.79 -8.34 7.34
C SER A 41 -6.40 -8.67 7.92
N ALA A 42 -5.54 -7.67 8.11
CA ALA A 42 -4.23 -7.86 8.70
C ALA A 42 -4.32 -8.30 10.18
N TYR A 43 -5.20 -7.67 10.97
CA TYR A 43 -5.45 -8.04 12.37
C TYR A 43 -6.05 -9.44 12.47
N ALA A 44 -7.03 -9.77 11.64
CA ALA A 44 -7.61 -11.11 11.59
C ALA A 44 -6.56 -12.19 11.30
N THR A 45 -5.62 -11.91 10.40
CA THR A 45 -4.51 -12.83 10.09
C THR A 45 -3.57 -12.99 11.28
N ASP A 46 -3.15 -11.88 11.90
CA ASP A 46 -2.25 -11.92 13.06
C ASP A 46 -2.90 -12.66 14.25
N LEU A 47 -4.18 -12.41 14.50
CA LEU A 47 -4.94 -13.06 15.57
C LEU A 47 -5.13 -14.55 15.31
N ARG A 48 -5.44 -14.98 14.06
CA ARG A 48 -5.52 -16.41 13.74
C ARG A 48 -4.19 -17.12 13.98
N HIS A 49 -3.06 -16.51 13.60
CA HIS A 49 -1.74 -17.07 13.89
C HIS A 49 -1.51 -17.22 15.40
N PHE A 50 -1.96 -16.24 16.20
CA PHE A 50 -1.89 -16.32 17.65
C PHE A 50 -2.79 -17.43 18.19
N GLY A 51 -4.02 -17.57 17.70
CA GLY A 51 -4.93 -18.64 18.08
C GLY A 51 -4.38 -20.04 17.77
N HIS A 52 -3.74 -20.22 16.63
CA HIS A 52 -3.03 -21.48 16.31
C HIS A 52 -1.88 -21.76 17.27
N TYR A 53 -1.11 -20.72 17.63
CA TYR A 53 -0.05 -20.88 18.64
C TYR A 53 -0.63 -21.31 19.99
N LEU A 54 -1.73 -20.71 20.45
CA LEU A 54 -2.38 -21.09 21.70
C LEU A 54 -2.87 -22.55 21.64
N ALA A 55 -3.49 -22.96 20.56
CA ALA A 55 -3.95 -24.34 20.36
C ALA A 55 -2.77 -25.35 20.40
N ASP A 56 -1.63 -25.02 19.77
CA ASP A 56 -0.42 -25.84 19.84
C ASP A 56 0.13 -25.96 21.26
N GLN A 57 -0.08 -24.93 22.11
CA GLN A 57 0.30 -24.94 23.53
C GLN A 57 -0.80 -25.50 24.44
N LYS A 58 -1.96 -25.90 23.90
CA LYS A 58 -3.16 -26.34 24.64
C LYS A 58 -3.63 -25.28 25.66
N LEU A 59 -3.56 -24.00 25.27
CA LEU A 59 -3.96 -22.86 26.08
C LEU A 59 -5.26 -22.27 25.53
N GLU A 60 -6.21 -21.98 26.43
CA GLU A 60 -7.37 -21.14 26.16
C GLU A 60 -7.06 -19.67 26.51
N LEU A 61 -7.90 -18.73 26.03
CA LEU A 61 -7.66 -17.29 26.21
C LEU A 61 -7.60 -16.85 27.69
N ASP A 62 -8.37 -17.47 28.56
CA ASP A 62 -8.40 -17.21 30.00
C ASP A 62 -7.17 -17.73 30.75
N GLY A 63 -6.49 -18.74 30.20
CA GLY A 63 -5.25 -19.29 30.70
C GLY A 63 -3.98 -18.61 30.17
N VAL A 64 -4.14 -17.59 29.31
CA VAL A 64 -2.97 -16.90 28.74
C VAL A 64 -2.35 -15.95 29.76
N GLU A 65 -1.09 -16.19 30.07
CA GLU A 65 -0.25 -15.33 30.90
C GLU A 65 0.71 -14.48 30.06
N ARG A 66 1.33 -13.49 30.71
CA ARG A 66 2.35 -12.65 30.09
C ARG A 66 3.47 -13.46 29.42
N ILE A 67 3.92 -14.54 30.07
CA ILE A 67 5.02 -15.38 29.58
C ILE A 67 4.67 -16.05 28.24
N ASN A 68 3.41 -16.44 28.04
CA ASN A 68 2.94 -17.06 26.80
C ASN A 68 3.04 -16.05 25.65
N ASN A 69 2.63 -14.81 25.88
CA ASN A 69 2.76 -13.72 24.89
C ASN A 69 4.25 -13.45 24.56
N VAL A 70 5.13 -13.37 25.56
CA VAL A 70 6.57 -13.17 25.36
C VAL A 70 7.14 -14.29 24.48
N ARG A 71 6.84 -15.55 24.77
CA ARG A 71 7.28 -16.72 23.98
C ARG A 71 6.75 -16.66 22.54
N TYR A 72 5.49 -16.28 22.35
CA TYR A 72 4.92 -16.10 21.02
C TYR A 72 5.68 -15.05 20.21
N PHE A 73 5.92 -13.86 20.76
CA PHE A 73 6.65 -12.83 20.05
C PHE A 73 8.12 -13.18 19.81
N GLN A 74 8.75 -13.95 20.69
CA GLN A 74 10.08 -14.52 20.46
C GLN A 74 10.05 -15.50 19.28
N SER A 75 9.04 -16.37 19.19
CA SER A 75 8.91 -17.32 18.08
C SER A 75 8.74 -16.62 16.74
N LEU A 76 7.95 -15.52 16.68
CA LEU A 76 7.83 -14.71 15.47
C LEU A 76 9.17 -14.11 15.03
N ARG A 77 9.95 -13.60 15.98
CA ARG A 77 11.30 -13.04 15.70
C ARG A 77 12.26 -14.13 15.20
N SER A 78 12.27 -15.28 15.83
CA SER A 78 13.11 -16.44 15.41
C SER A 78 12.70 -16.95 14.03
N ALA A 79 11.43 -16.82 13.65
CA ALA A 79 10.94 -17.14 12.31
C ALA A 79 11.28 -16.05 11.25
N GLY A 80 11.99 -14.99 11.64
CA GLY A 80 12.40 -13.91 10.72
C GLY A 80 11.28 -12.92 10.37
N ILE A 81 10.19 -12.88 11.15
CA ILE A 81 9.10 -11.92 10.93
C ILE A 81 9.60 -10.50 11.26
N SER A 82 9.30 -9.55 10.37
CA SER A 82 9.76 -8.17 10.51
C SER A 82 9.26 -7.50 11.80
N SER A 83 10.08 -6.63 12.41
CA SER A 83 9.71 -5.89 13.64
C SER A 83 8.41 -5.12 13.49
N ARG A 84 8.10 -4.59 12.30
CA ARG A 84 6.82 -3.92 11.99
C ARG A 84 5.64 -4.88 12.05
N SER A 85 5.79 -6.10 11.51
CA SER A 85 4.75 -7.13 11.57
C SER A 85 4.54 -7.63 13.00
N VAL A 86 5.63 -7.80 13.77
CA VAL A 86 5.55 -8.15 15.21
C VAL A 86 4.84 -7.06 15.99
N ALA A 87 5.13 -5.77 15.74
CA ALA A 87 4.45 -4.66 16.39
C ALA A 87 2.96 -4.61 16.05
N ARG A 88 2.59 -4.91 14.79
CA ARG A 88 1.18 -4.99 14.39
C ARG A 88 0.47 -6.15 15.07
N ALA A 89 1.08 -7.33 15.12
CA ALA A 89 0.53 -8.50 15.83
C ALA A 89 0.34 -8.19 17.32
N LEU A 90 1.30 -7.53 17.98
CA LEU A 90 1.16 -7.09 19.37
C LEU A 90 -0.01 -6.12 19.54
N ALA A 91 -0.17 -5.15 18.62
CA ALA A 91 -1.29 -4.22 18.68
C ALA A 91 -2.65 -4.93 18.51
N ALA A 92 -2.75 -5.92 17.62
CA ALA A 92 -3.95 -6.71 17.42
C ALA A 92 -4.30 -7.55 18.66
N ILE A 93 -3.31 -8.28 19.21
CA ILE A 93 -3.48 -9.15 20.39
C ILE A 93 -3.83 -8.30 21.62
N ARG A 94 -3.12 -7.19 21.84
CA ARG A 94 -3.43 -6.26 22.94
C ARG A 94 -4.83 -5.67 22.80
N GLY A 95 -5.24 -5.30 21.59
CA GLY A 95 -6.58 -4.81 21.31
C GLY A 95 -7.64 -5.84 21.67
N MET A 96 -7.43 -7.11 21.33
CA MET A 96 -8.33 -8.21 21.63
C MET A 96 -8.44 -8.47 23.15
N PHE A 97 -7.32 -8.56 23.88
CA PHE A 97 -7.35 -8.76 25.33
C PHE A 97 -8.03 -7.60 26.07
N ARG A 98 -7.73 -6.35 25.70
CA ARG A 98 -8.41 -5.17 26.26
C ARG A 98 -9.92 -5.18 26.02
N PHE A 99 -10.34 -5.58 24.82
CA PHE A 99 -11.75 -5.76 24.49
C PHE A 99 -12.39 -6.82 25.39
N LEU A 100 -11.76 -7.99 25.53
CA LEU A 100 -12.29 -9.09 26.36
C LEU A 100 -12.37 -8.71 27.86
N VAL A 101 -11.43 -7.91 28.36
CA VAL A 101 -11.49 -7.40 29.73
C VAL A 101 -12.60 -6.34 29.88
N ALA A 102 -12.75 -5.43 28.90
CA ALA A 102 -13.80 -4.43 28.92
C ALA A 102 -15.20 -5.04 28.89
N GLU A 103 -15.38 -6.10 28.10
CA GLU A 103 -16.63 -6.88 28.02
C GLU A 103 -16.80 -7.91 29.16
N ARG A 104 -15.89 -7.90 30.14
CA ARG A 104 -15.90 -8.80 31.33
C ARG A 104 -15.80 -10.29 31.00
N HIS A 105 -15.28 -10.64 29.84
CA HIS A 105 -14.98 -12.03 29.48
C HIS A 105 -13.67 -12.51 30.12
N LEU A 106 -12.75 -11.60 30.42
CA LEU A 106 -11.49 -11.85 31.13
C LEU A 106 -11.35 -10.93 32.33
N LYS A 107 -10.62 -11.38 33.36
CA LYS A 107 -10.35 -10.60 34.59
C LYS A 107 -9.11 -9.71 34.45
N HIS A 108 -8.15 -10.10 33.64
CA HIS A 108 -6.84 -9.45 33.49
C HIS A 108 -6.42 -9.37 32.04
N ASP A 109 -5.64 -8.33 31.70
CA ASP A 109 -4.99 -8.18 30.40
C ASP A 109 -3.55 -8.74 30.47
N PRO A 110 -3.26 -9.92 29.90
CA PRO A 110 -1.91 -10.50 29.95
C PRO A 110 -0.91 -9.75 29.04
N THR A 111 -1.35 -8.70 28.36
CA THR A 111 -0.51 -7.87 27.49
C THR A 111 -0.17 -6.50 28.09
N GLU A 112 -0.69 -6.15 29.26
CA GLU A 112 -0.60 -4.81 29.88
C GLU A 112 0.84 -4.29 29.94
N ASN A 113 1.77 -5.12 30.39
CA ASN A 113 3.19 -4.75 30.58
C ASN A 113 4.12 -5.28 29.47
N LEU A 114 3.60 -5.53 28.27
CA LEU A 114 4.44 -5.90 27.13
C LEU A 114 5.01 -4.64 26.46
N GLU A 115 6.31 -4.59 26.31
CA GLU A 115 6.96 -3.50 25.58
C GLU A 115 6.73 -3.62 24.07
N ASN A 116 6.55 -2.48 23.42
CA ASN A 116 6.51 -2.43 21.98
C ASN A 116 7.89 -2.79 21.40
N PRO A 117 7.96 -3.61 20.32
CA PRO A 117 9.22 -3.86 19.65
C PRO A 117 9.88 -2.55 19.22
N LYS A 118 11.17 -2.37 19.50
CA LYS A 118 11.92 -1.23 18.96
C LYS A 118 11.90 -1.30 17.45
N LEU A 119 11.22 -0.37 16.81
CA LEU A 119 11.20 -0.23 15.36
C LEU A 119 12.43 0.56 14.95
N TRP A 120 13.40 -0.12 14.33
CA TRP A 120 14.44 0.59 13.60
C TRP A 120 13.81 1.18 12.35
N THR A 121 13.56 2.47 12.37
CA THR A 121 13.14 3.21 11.18
C THR A 121 14.37 3.46 10.33
N THR A 122 14.68 2.54 9.43
CA THR A 122 15.51 2.93 8.28
C THR A 122 14.68 3.91 7.46
N LEU A 123 15.14 5.15 7.37
CA LEU A 123 14.56 6.13 6.45
C LEU A 123 14.56 5.49 5.05
N PRO A 124 13.42 5.38 4.39
CA PRO A 124 13.40 4.87 3.04
C PRO A 124 14.27 5.79 2.18
N LYS A 125 15.28 5.22 1.53
CA LYS A 125 16.11 5.98 0.59
C LYS A 125 15.26 6.26 -0.65
N SER A 126 15.14 7.53 -1.03
CA SER A 126 14.64 7.91 -2.36
C SER A 126 15.60 7.41 -3.44
N MET A 127 15.08 7.13 -4.61
CA MET A 127 15.90 6.89 -5.79
C MET A 127 16.58 8.20 -6.20
N GLN A 128 17.76 8.09 -6.79
CA GLN A 128 18.37 9.24 -7.44
C GLN A 128 17.64 9.59 -8.76
N PRO A 129 17.60 10.85 -9.20
CA PRO A 129 16.92 11.21 -10.45
C PRO A 129 17.34 10.37 -11.66
N PHE A 130 18.65 10.04 -11.79
CA PHE A 130 19.15 9.22 -12.89
C PHE A 130 18.67 7.75 -12.80
N GLU A 131 18.48 7.20 -11.58
CA GLU A 131 17.92 5.86 -11.39
C GLU A 131 16.43 5.82 -11.79
N VAL A 132 15.68 6.88 -11.46
CA VAL A 132 14.29 7.02 -11.91
C VAL A 132 14.24 7.07 -13.43
N GLU A 133 15.05 7.89 -14.07
CA GLU A 133 15.12 8.03 -15.52
C GLU A 133 15.46 6.68 -16.20
N ALA A 134 16.44 5.95 -15.67
CA ALA A 134 16.80 4.62 -16.16
C ALA A 134 15.65 3.60 -16.03
N LEU A 135 14.94 3.63 -14.88
CA LEU A 135 13.76 2.80 -14.65
C LEU A 135 12.64 3.08 -15.64
N LEU A 136 12.34 4.37 -15.84
CA LEU A 136 11.28 4.81 -16.74
C LEU A 136 11.58 4.45 -18.21
N LYS A 137 12.84 4.45 -18.62
CA LYS A 137 13.27 4.07 -20.00
C LYS A 137 13.40 2.57 -20.23
N ALA A 138 13.35 1.74 -19.19
CA ALA A 138 13.59 0.31 -19.32
C ALA A 138 12.51 -0.50 -20.07
N PRO A 139 11.21 -0.11 -20.14
CA PRO A 139 10.22 -0.82 -20.95
C PRO A 139 10.49 -0.69 -22.46
N GLU A 140 10.33 -1.79 -23.19
CA GLU A 140 10.47 -1.86 -24.65
C GLU A 140 9.20 -1.34 -25.34
N LEU A 141 9.29 -0.23 -26.11
CA LEU A 141 8.14 0.50 -26.67
C LEU A 141 7.58 -0.09 -27.98
N ASP A 142 8.15 -1.16 -28.46
CA ASP A 142 7.69 -1.93 -29.62
C ASP A 142 6.65 -3.01 -29.26
N THR A 143 6.35 -3.18 -27.97
CA THR A 143 5.38 -4.16 -27.46
C THR A 143 4.23 -3.49 -26.73
N PRO A 144 2.99 -4.01 -26.87
CA PRO A 144 1.83 -3.52 -26.08
C PRO A 144 2.07 -3.57 -24.56
N GLU A 145 2.83 -4.55 -24.11
CA GLU A 145 3.22 -4.70 -22.72
C GLU A 145 4.15 -3.57 -22.27
N GLY A 146 5.17 -3.26 -23.05
CA GLY A 146 6.13 -2.22 -22.72
C GLY A 146 5.52 -0.83 -22.78
N LEU A 147 4.65 -0.54 -23.75
CA LEU A 147 3.88 0.70 -23.80
C LEU A 147 3.02 0.90 -22.54
N ARG A 148 2.28 -0.14 -22.14
CA ARG A 148 1.51 -0.13 -20.89
C ARG A 148 2.39 0.13 -19.67
N ASP A 149 3.45 -0.65 -19.54
CA ASP A 149 4.32 -0.61 -18.37
C ASP A 149 5.05 0.74 -18.28
N ARG A 150 5.43 1.34 -19.41
CA ARG A 150 5.97 2.70 -19.52
C ARG A 150 4.94 3.73 -19.03
N ALA A 151 3.72 3.70 -19.56
CA ALA A 151 2.65 4.61 -19.14
C ALA A 151 2.32 4.48 -17.64
N MET A 152 2.33 3.26 -17.10
CA MET A 152 2.14 3.04 -15.66
C MET A 152 3.26 3.64 -14.81
N LEU A 153 4.51 3.47 -15.21
CA LEU A 153 5.67 4.01 -14.48
C LEU A 153 5.70 5.54 -14.55
N GLU A 154 5.47 6.12 -15.72
CA GLU A 154 5.41 7.57 -15.90
C GLU A 154 4.29 8.19 -15.08
N LEU A 155 3.07 7.64 -15.15
CA LEU A 155 1.93 8.15 -14.37
C LEU A 155 2.18 8.00 -12.86
N LEU A 156 2.77 6.90 -12.40
CA LEU A 156 3.08 6.70 -10.99
C LEU A 156 4.09 7.74 -10.49
N TYR A 157 5.13 8.00 -11.26
CA TYR A 157 6.15 8.97 -10.88
C TYR A 157 5.66 10.41 -11.03
N ALA A 158 4.87 10.72 -12.06
CA ALA A 158 4.32 12.06 -12.27
C ALA A 158 3.31 12.48 -11.18
N THR A 159 2.54 11.52 -10.64
CA THR A 159 1.41 11.81 -9.74
C THR A 159 1.64 11.39 -8.30
N GLY A 160 2.63 10.55 -8.05
CA GLY A 160 2.84 9.96 -6.74
C GLY A 160 1.65 9.13 -6.23
N LEU A 161 0.84 8.54 -7.11
CA LEU A 161 -0.28 7.66 -6.72
C LEU A 161 0.15 6.50 -5.83
N ARG A 162 -0.76 5.98 -5.01
CA ARG A 162 -0.60 4.65 -4.44
C ARG A 162 -0.77 3.59 -5.53
N VAL A 163 -0.07 2.46 -5.43
CA VAL A 163 -0.22 1.38 -6.43
C VAL A 163 -1.66 0.92 -6.60
N SER A 164 -2.45 0.91 -5.51
CA SER A 164 -3.88 0.58 -5.56
C SER A 164 -4.72 1.63 -6.30
N GLU A 165 -4.33 2.89 -6.25
CA GLU A 165 -4.95 3.96 -7.02
C GLU A 165 -4.59 3.81 -8.51
N LEU A 166 -3.29 3.65 -8.81
CA LEU A 166 -2.79 3.50 -10.19
C LEU A 166 -3.48 2.35 -10.96
N ILE A 167 -3.57 1.17 -10.37
CA ILE A 167 -4.16 0.00 -11.06
C ILE A 167 -5.67 0.11 -11.25
N ASN A 168 -6.34 0.99 -10.50
CA ASN A 168 -7.77 1.24 -10.60
C ASN A 168 -8.12 2.54 -11.36
N VAL A 169 -7.13 3.21 -11.95
CA VAL A 169 -7.40 4.37 -12.82
C VAL A 169 -8.27 3.95 -13.98
N LYS A 170 -9.34 4.69 -14.21
CA LYS A 170 -10.21 4.54 -15.37
C LYS A 170 -9.84 5.54 -16.45
N ILE A 171 -10.22 5.28 -17.69
CA ILE A 171 -9.99 6.21 -18.79
C ILE A 171 -10.64 7.57 -18.49
N ASP A 172 -11.88 7.56 -17.99
CA ASP A 172 -12.65 8.77 -17.68
C ASP A 172 -12.12 9.56 -16.46
N ASP A 173 -11.17 9.00 -15.71
CA ASP A 173 -10.51 9.71 -14.62
C ASP A 173 -9.44 10.68 -15.14
N LEU A 174 -9.02 10.54 -16.41
CA LEU A 174 -8.02 11.38 -17.05
C LEU A 174 -8.65 12.56 -17.76
N VAL A 175 -8.17 13.76 -17.47
CA VAL A 175 -8.47 14.98 -18.21
C VAL A 175 -7.23 15.34 -19.01
N MET A 176 -7.09 14.67 -20.17
CA MET A 176 -5.85 14.67 -20.97
C MET A 176 -5.44 16.08 -21.42
N ASP A 177 -6.39 16.88 -21.89
CA ASP A 177 -6.13 18.26 -22.37
C ASP A 177 -5.60 19.17 -21.28
N ALA A 178 -6.11 18.99 -20.05
CA ALA A 178 -5.73 19.82 -18.91
C ALA A 178 -4.61 19.20 -18.05
N GLY A 179 -4.13 17.98 -18.36
CA GLY A 179 -3.07 17.32 -17.64
C GLY A 179 -3.39 16.97 -16.19
N PHE A 180 -4.62 16.53 -15.90
CA PHE A 180 -5.07 16.16 -14.56
C PHE A 180 -5.65 14.76 -14.50
N LEU A 181 -5.37 14.08 -13.37
CA LEU A 181 -6.01 12.83 -12.98
C LEU A 181 -6.92 13.06 -11.78
N ARG A 182 -8.16 12.58 -11.86
CA ARG A 182 -9.07 12.43 -10.71
C ARG A 182 -8.84 11.09 -10.04
N THR A 183 -8.67 11.07 -8.73
CA THR A 183 -8.47 9.82 -7.99
C THR A 183 -9.15 9.86 -6.63
N ILE A 184 -9.59 8.69 -6.16
CA ILE A 184 -10.26 8.53 -4.87
C ILE A 184 -9.24 7.97 -3.86
N GLY A 185 -8.95 8.73 -2.82
CA GLY A 185 -8.02 8.36 -1.75
C GLY A 185 -8.68 7.59 -0.60
N LYS A 186 -7.95 7.47 0.51
CA LYS A 186 -8.45 6.87 1.76
C LYS A 186 -9.67 7.64 2.27
N GLY A 187 -10.73 6.91 2.65
CA GLY A 187 -11.97 7.52 3.15
C GLY A 187 -12.86 8.08 2.03
N SER A 188 -12.74 7.57 0.81
CA SER A 188 -13.54 7.97 -0.37
C SER A 188 -13.43 9.46 -0.73
N LYS A 189 -12.35 10.12 -0.30
CA LYS A 189 -12.09 11.52 -0.65
C LYS A 189 -11.49 11.60 -2.05
N GLU A 190 -12.16 12.31 -2.93
CA GLU A 190 -11.67 12.61 -4.28
C GLU A 190 -10.58 13.67 -4.21
N ARG A 191 -9.55 13.51 -5.05
CA ARG A 191 -8.51 14.51 -5.28
C ARG A 191 -8.11 14.57 -6.74
N ILE A 192 -7.62 15.72 -7.15
CA ILE A 192 -7.08 15.96 -8.49
C ILE A 192 -5.56 16.09 -8.37
N VAL A 193 -4.85 15.38 -9.22
CA VAL A 193 -3.38 15.40 -9.25
C VAL A 193 -2.93 15.76 -10.67
N PRO A 194 -2.08 16.80 -10.85
CA PRO A 194 -1.53 17.13 -12.15
C PRO A 194 -0.54 16.07 -12.62
N PHE A 195 -0.40 15.93 -13.94
CA PHE A 195 0.67 15.17 -14.58
C PHE A 195 1.16 15.91 -15.83
N GLY A 196 2.47 15.79 -16.11
CA GLY A 196 3.13 16.50 -17.20
C GLY A 196 3.01 15.82 -18.56
N ASP A 197 3.59 16.47 -19.55
CA ASP A 197 3.55 16.03 -20.95
C ASP A 197 4.17 14.66 -21.17
N THR A 198 5.26 14.34 -20.50
CA THR A 198 5.91 13.02 -20.61
C THR A 198 4.98 11.87 -20.21
N ALA A 199 4.20 12.03 -19.16
CA ALA A 199 3.21 11.03 -18.73
C ALA A 199 2.02 10.99 -19.70
N ARG A 200 1.59 12.16 -20.22
CA ARG A 200 0.54 12.28 -21.21
C ARG A 200 0.90 11.52 -22.50
N ASP A 201 2.09 11.75 -23.03
CA ASP A 201 2.56 11.10 -24.26
C ASP A 201 2.65 9.59 -24.08
N ALA A 202 3.19 9.11 -22.95
CA ALA A 202 3.25 7.69 -22.66
C ALA A 202 1.85 7.04 -22.54
N ILE A 203 0.87 7.75 -22.00
CA ILE A 203 -0.52 7.28 -21.92
C ILE A 203 -1.14 7.23 -23.32
N ASN A 204 -0.97 8.27 -24.13
CA ASN A 204 -1.47 8.31 -25.51
C ASN A 204 -0.87 7.18 -26.34
N ASP A 205 0.44 6.98 -26.30
CA ASP A 205 1.11 5.88 -26.99
C ASP A 205 0.53 4.51 -26.59
N TYR A 206 0.27 4.31 -25.31
CA TYR A 206 -0.36 3.07 -24.84
C TYR A 206 -1.81 2.94 -25.30
N LEU A 207 -2.63 3.99 -25.23
CA LEU A 207 -4.02 3.98 -25.68
C LEU A 207 -4.12 3.64 -27.17
N ASP A 208 -3.27 4.26 -27.98
CA ASP A 208 -3.33 4.15 -29.44
C ASP A 208 -2.76 2.83 -29.97
N ARG A 209 -1.62 2.40 -29.42
CA ARG A 209 -0.81 1.31 -29.98
C ARG A 209 -0.81 0.04 -29.15
N GLY A 210 -1.10 0.12 -27.85
CA GLY A 210 -0.96 -1.02 -26.96
C GLY A 210 -2.25 -1.51 -26.34
N ARG A 211 -3.14 -0.59 -25.88
CA ARG A 211 -4.34 -0.97 -25.15
C ARG A 211 -5.34 -1.74 -25.99
N ARG A 212 -5.45 -1.43 -27.29
CA ARG A 212 -6.38 -2.09 -28.22
C ARG A 212 -6.17 -3.62 -28.27
N ASP A 213 -4.94 -4.08 -28.16
CA ASP A 213 -4.61 -5.52 -28.16
C ASP A 213 -5.08 -6.23 -26.88
N TYR A 214 -5.30 -5.48 -25.81
CA TYR A 214 -5.70 -5.99 -24.51
C TYR A 214 -7.17 -5.78 -24.18
N ASP A 215 -7.83 -4.82 -24.83
CA ASP A 215 -9.23 -4.48 -24.56
C ASP A 215 -10.20 -5.44 -25.28
N LYS A 216 -10.39 -6.60 -24.67
CA LYS A 216 -11.25 -7.67 -25.21
C LYS A 216 -12.72 -7.52 -24.83
N TYR A 217 -13.02 -6.71 -23.83
CA TYR A 217 -14.33 -6.69 -23.16
C TYR A 217 -14.89 -5.28 -22.93
N GLY A 218 -14.27 -4.25 -23.46
CA GLY A 218 -14.67 -2.85 -23.21
C GLY A 218 -14.45 -2.45 -21.74
N ASP A 219 -13.34 -2.89 -21.11
CA ASP A 219 -13.07 -2.59 -19.70
C ASP A 219 -12.75 -1.11 -19.51
N VAL A 220 -13.35 -0.48 -18.51
CA VAL A 220 -13.18 0.95 -18.23
C VAL A 220 -11.81 1.31 -17.64
N HIS A 221 -11.07 0.33 -17.11
CA HIS A 221 -9.76 0.59 -16.54
C HIS A 221 -8.73 0.96 -17.61
N LEU A 222 -7.86 1.89 -17.27
CA LEU A 222 -6.80 2.35 -18.16
C LEU A 222 -5.82 1.21 -18.47
N PHE A 223 -5.30 0.53 -17.45
CA PHE A 223 -4.21 -0.44 -17.59
C PHE A 223 -4.70 -1.88 -17.55
N LEU A 224 -4.63 -2.56 -18.68
CA LEU A 224 -5.12 -3.93 -18.84
C LEU A 224 -3.97 -4.93 -18.99
N THR A 225 -4.22 -6.16 -18.58
CA THR A 225 -3.36 -7.32 -18.86
C THR A 225 -3.71 -7.94 -20.23
N ARG A 226 -2.88 -8.87 -20.72
CA ARG A 226 -3.18 -9.66 -21.94
C ARG A 226 -4.52 -10.43 -21.88
N ARG A 227 -5.05 -10.61 -20.66
CA ARG A 227 -6.36 -11.27 -20.43
C ARG A 227 -7.53 -10.30 -20.51
N GLY A 228 -7.33 -9.03 -20.83
CA GLY A 228 -8.36 -7.99 -20.86
C GLY A 228 -8.91 -7.64 -19.48
N ARG A 229 -8.13 -7.81 -18.42
CA ARG A 229 -8.52 -7.51 -17.04
C ARG A 229 -7.54 -6.52 -16.40
N PRO A 230 -7.97 -5.73 -15.42
CA PRO A 230 -7.08 -4.82 -14.68
C PRO A 230 -5.86 -5.54 -14.10
N MET A 231 -4.74 -4.84 -14.01
CA MET A 231 -3.50 -5.38 -13.46
C MET A 231 -3.59 -5.49 -11.94
N SER A 232 -3.03 -6.57 -11.35
CA SER A 232 -2.92 -6.69 -9.90
C SER A 232 -1.71 -5.90 -9.36
N ARG A 233 -1.79 -5.49 -8.07
CA ARG A 233 -0.67 -4.83 -7.38
C ARG A 233 0.61 -5.67 -7.42
N GLN A 234 0.50 -6.98 -7.24
CA GLN A 234 1.62 -7.90 -7.27
C GLN A 234 2.25 -7.97 -8.66
N SER A 235 1.42 -8.06 -9.72
CA SER A 235 1.91 -8.08 -11.11
C SER A 235 2.68 -6.81 -11.43
N PHE A 236 2.17 -5.64 -11.07
CA PHE A 236 2.86 -4.37 -11.30
C PHE A 236 4.17 -4.28 -10.49
N TRP A 237 4.17 -4.69 -9.24
CA TRP A 237 5.41 -4.74 -8.45
C TRP A 237 6.47 -5.64 -9.08
N MET A 238 6.10 -6.82 -9.56
CA MET A 238 7.02 -7.71 -10.27
C MET A 238 7.60 -7.05 -11.53
N LYS A 239 6.81 -6.24 -12.24
CA LYS A 239 7.28 -5.46 -13.41
C LYS A 239 8.31 -4.42 -13.00
N ILE A 240 8.04 -3.65 -11.96
CA ILE A 240 9.01 -2.67 -11.43
C ILE A 240 10.34 -3.36 -11.07
N VAL A 241 10.30 -4.51 -10.39
CA VAL A 241 11.52 -5.27 -10.04
C VAL A 241 12.24 -5.78 -11.29
N LYS A 242 11.51 -6.24 -12.33
CA LYS A 242 12.10 -6.63 -13.60
C LYS A 242 12.84 -5.44 -14.24
N TYR A 243 12.16 -4.31 -14.42
CA TYR A 243 12.74 -3.12 -15.06
C TYR A 243 13.89 -2.51 -14.28
N ALA A 244 13.84 -2.53 -12.96
CA ALA A 244 14.97 -2.10 -12.13
C ALA A 244 16.22 -2.96 -12.37
N ARG A 245 16.06 -4.27 -12.49
CA ARG A 245 17.18 -5.17 -12.84
C ARG A 245 17.73 -4.88 -14.21
N THR A 246 16.87 -4.70 -15.20
CA THR A 246 17.28 -4.33 -16.59
C THR A 246 18.01 -2.99 -16.61
N ALA A 247 17.59 -2.02 -15.79
CA ALA A 247 18.23 -0.71 -15.65
C ALA A 247 19.50 -0.71 -14.77
N GLY A 248 19.93 -1.87 -14.25
CA GLY A 248 21.12 -1.97 -13.39
C GLY A 248 20.95 -1.37 -11.99
N ILE A 249 19.70 -1.14 -11.53
CA ILE A 249 19.41 -0.58 -10.22
C ILE A 249 19.53 -1.68 -9.17
N THR A 250 20.47 -1.53 -8.25
CA THR A 250 20.79 -2.52 -7.20
C THR A 250 20.05 -2.26 -5.88
N SER A 251 19.54 -1.05 -5.68
CA SER A 251 18.78 -0.68 -4.50
C SER A 251 17.42 -1.39 -4.45
N HIS A 252 16.88 -1.59 -3.23
CA HIS A 252 15.54 -2.14 -3.06
C HIS A 252 14.50 -1.18 -3.66
N ILE A 253 13.75 -1.68 -4.64
CA ILE A 253 12.74 -0.90 -5.34
C ILE A 253 11.33 -1.45 -5.10
N SER A 254 10.38 -0.55 -4.99
CA SER A 254 8.95 -0.84 -4.88
C SER A 254 8.12 0.36 -5.34
N PRO A 255 6.82 0.19 -5.61
CA PRO A 255 5.94 1.33 -5.90
C PRO A 255 5.97 2.42 -4.83
N HIS A 256 6.15 2.03 -3.57
CA HIS A 256 6.27 2.99 -2.45
C HIS A 256 7.56 3.80 -2.50
N VAL A 257 8.66 3.18 -2.92
CA VAL A 257 9.95 3.89 -3.11
C VAL A 257 9.81 4.92 -4.23
N LEU A 258 9.20 4.55 -5.37
CA LEU A 258 9.01 5.49 -6.48
C LEU A 258 8.09 6.67 -6.10
N ARG A 259 7.01 6.39 -5.37
CA ARG A 259 6.15 7.45 -4.82
C ARG A 259 6.89 8.32 -3.79
N HIS A 260 7.76 7.75 -2.97
CA HIS A 260 8.60 8.51 -2.03
C HIS A 260 9.59 9.40 -2.78
N SER A 261 10.22 8.88 -3.85
CA SER A 261 11.11 9.65 -4.71
C SER A 261 10.41 10.82 -5.38
N PHE A 262 9.17 10.65 -5.88
CA PHE A 262 8.34 11.75 -6.36
C PHE A 262 8.23 12.87 -5.32
N ALA A 263 7.84 12.53 -4.07
CA ALA A 263 7.68 13.53 -3.03
C ALA A 263 8.99 14.21 -2.67
N THR A 264 10.07 13.44 -2.55
CA THR A 264 11.40 13.94 -2.20
C THR A 264 11.94 14.88 -3.28
N HIS A 265 11.86 14.50 -4.56
CA HIS A 265 12.37 15.31 -5.66
C HIS A 265 11.61 16.64 -5.81
N LEU A 266 10.28 16.63 -5.62
CA LEU A 266 9.51 17.88 -5.58
C LEU A 266 9.98 18.82 -4.46
N LEU A 267 10.19 18.28 -3.25
CA LEU A 267 10.64 19.08 -2.10
C LEU A 267 12.07 19.57 -2.28
N GLU A 268 12.98 18.74 -2.80
CA GLU A 268 14.37 19.10 -3.09
C GLU A 268 14.45 20.20 -4.16
N ASN A 269 13.54 20.21 -5.13
CA ASN A 269 13.41 21.25 -6.14
C ASN A 269 12.71 22.52 -5.64
N GLY A 270 12.22 22.54 -4.39
CA GLY A 270 11.64 23.74 -3.75
C GLY A 270 10.13 23.80 -3.70
N ALA A 271 9.42 22.72 -4.04
CA ALA A 271 7.96 22.66 -3.87
C ALA A 271 7.56 22.77 -2.39
N ASP A 272 6.47 23.47 -2.10
CA ASP A 272 5.98 23.57 -0.73
C ASP A 272 5.41 22.24 -0.22
N LEU A 273 5.73 21.90 1.03
CA LEU A 273 5.34 20.63 1.66
C LEU A 273 3.81 20.41 1.64
N ARG A 274 3.02 21.46 1.81
CA ARG A 274 1.57 21.37 1.87
C ARG A 274 0.98 20.94 0.51
N SER A 275 1.49 21.52 -0.58
CA SER A 275 1.08 21.13 -1.94
C SER A 275 1.45 19.67 -2.24
N VAL A 276 2.64 19.23 -1.87
CA VAL A 276 3.07 17.83 -2.02
C VAL A 276 2.17 16.89 -1.18
N GLN A 277 1.86 17.24 0.05
CA GLN A 277 0.95 16.47 0.91
C GLN A 277 -0.48 16.39 0.33
N MET A 278 -0.98 17.48 -0.26
CA MET A 278 -2.28 17.50 -0.96
C MET A 278 -2.29 16.53 -2.15
N MET A 279 -1.27 16.55 -3.00
CA MET A 279 -1.12 15.62 -4.13
C MET A 279 -1.07 14.16 -3.65
N LEU A 280 -0.38 13.90 -2.56
CA LEU A 280 -0.27 12.55 -1.99
C LEU A 280 -1.54 12.08 -1.27
N GLY A 281 -2.46 12.97 -0.92
CA GLY A 281 -3.70 12.63 -0.19
C GLY A 281 -3.42 12.14 1.23
N HIS A 282 -2.67 12.91 2.01
CA HIS A 282 -2.47 12.67 3.44
C HIS A 282 -3.71 13.10 4.21
N SER A 283 -4.28 12.20 5.02
CA SER A 283 -5.59 12.36 5.68
C SER A 283 -5.60 13.33 6.86
N ASP A 284 -4.44 13.68 7.42
CA ASP A 284 -4.33 14.53 8.61
C ASP A 284 -4.48 16.04 8.33
N ILE A 285 -4.59 16.41 7.06
CA ILE A 285 -4.94 17.77 6.69
C ILE A 285 -6.47 17.83 6.65
N SER A 286 -7.06 18.09 7.81
CA SER A 286 -8.50 18.29 8.00
C SER A 286 -8.96 19.58 7.30
N THR A 287 -9.12 19.51 6.00
CA THR A 287 -9.97 20.46 5.29
C THR A 287 -10.49 19.77 4.04
N THR A 288 -11.78 19.57 4.00
CA THR A 288 -12.57 19.49 2.79
C THR A 288 -12.42 20.85 2.10
N GLN A 289 -11.21 21.21 1.69
CA GLN A 289 -11.03 22.33 0.79
C GLN A 289 -11.54 21.83 -0.55
N ILE A 290 -12.72 22.33 -0.88
CA ILE A 290 -13.29 22.31 -2.23
C ILE A 290 -12.12 22.60 -3.17
N TYR A 291 -11.79 21.66 -4.07
CA TYR A 291 -10.79 21.90 -5.12
C TYR A 291 -11.34 22.97 -6.06
N THR A 292 -11.13 24.23 -5.68
CA THR A 292 -11.50 25.40 -6.47
C THR A 292 -10.59 25.51 -7.69
N HIS A 293 -11.01 26.22 -8.71
CA HIS A 293 -10.15 26.55 -9.86
C HIS A 293 -8.80 27.14 -9.45
N VAL A 294 -8.78 27.95 -8.39
CA VAL A 294 -7.56 28.57 -7.84
C VAL A 294 -6.59 27.53 -7.28
N SER A 295 -7.10 26.50 -6.60
CA SER A 295 -6.23 25.43 -6.07
C SER A 295 -5.66 24.53 -7.20
N ARG A 296 -6.40 24.31 -8.28
CA ARG A 296 -5.91 23.56 -9.46
C ARG A 296 -4.78 24.31 -10.16
N ALA A 297 -4.98 25.58 -10.49
CA ALA A 297 -3.97 26.43 -11.15
C ALA A 297 -2.67 26.51 -10.31
N ARG A 298 -2.81 26.60 -8.97
CA ARG A 298 -1.65 26.60 -8.07
C ARG A 298 -0.90 25.26 -8.10
N LEU A 299 -1.60 24.14 -8.06
CA LEU A 299 -0.99 22.80 -8.13
C LEU A 299 -0.30 22.58 -9.49
N GLN A 300 -0.95 23.01 -10.58
CA GLN A 300 -0.39 22.94 -11.92
C GLN A 300 0.91 23.75 -12.02
N LYS A 301 0.90 25.02 -11.62
CA LYS A 301 2.08 25.88 -11.62
C LYS A 301 3.20 25.33 -10.76
N MET A 302 2.89 24.82 -9.57
CA MET A 302 3.86 24.16 -8.70
C MET A 302 4.46 22.93 -9.37
N TYR A 303 3.63 22.10 -9.99
CA TYR A 303 4.08 20.92 -10.72
C TYR A 303 5.02 21.30 -11.88
N GLU A 304 4.61 22.23 -12.74
CA GLU A 304 5.39 22.73 -13.88
C GLU A 304 6.75 23.33 -13.48
N THR A 305 6.77 23.97 -12.29
CA THR A 305 8.00 24.63 -11.81
C THR A 305 8.99 23.63 -11.17
N PHE A 306 8.49 22.62 -10.46
CA PHE A 306 9.32 21.82 -9.55
C PHE A 306 9.40 20.33 -9.88
N HIS A 307 8.52 19.81 -10.75
CA HIS A 307 8.56 18.39 -11.09
C HIS A 307 9.62 18.13 -12.18
N PRO A 308 10.53 17.14 -12.01
CA PRO A 308 11.61 16.86 -12.97
C PRO A 308 11.13 16.46 -14.39
N ARG A 309 9.85 16.12 -14.52
CA ARG A 309 9.23 15.66 -15.78
C ARG A 309 7.88 16.37 -16.01
N ALA A 310 7.86 17.67 -15.74
CA ALA A 310 6.70 18.52 -16.01
C ALA A 310 6.44 18.63 -17.51
#